data_6b33eafa572b4c6de10cc502d54559f4
#
_entry.id   6b33eafa572b4c6de10cc502d54559f4
#
_cell.length_a   1.000
_cell.length_b   1.000
_cell.length_c   1.000
_cell.angle_alpha   90.00
_cell.angle_beta   90.00
_cell.angle_gamma   90.00
#
_symmetry.space_group_name_H-M   'P 1'
#
loop_
_entity.id
_entity.type
_entity.pdbx_description
1 polymer ?
#
loop_
_entity_poly.entity_id
_entity_poly.type
_entity_poly.pdbx_seq_one_letter_code
_entity_poly.pdbx_strand_id
1 'polypeptide(L)'
;MHLQSRLTALRRYPASTNQETQHMPKFSTLEIDKDLQNPRVARLLLNRPERLNAISEDMPGEIRAAVEWANADDEVHVILIEGAGKGFCGGYDLAGYAEQHIEHPCQQEKTPWDPMVDYACMKRYTEDFMTLWKSAKPTIAKVHGAAVAGGSDIALCCDLLVMAEDARIGYMPTRVWGCPTTAMWTFRLGPMRAKQMMFTGDVIDGRTAAEWGLATMAVPAQELDAAAMTLASRIAGVPRSHLAMHKMVVNQVMLNMGVEQTQMMATVFDGITRHNPEGLWFRRHAQEHGFKSAIEWRDSGRPIPEGDEARALIREIDARAGGRS
;
A
#
# COMPACT_ATOMS: atom_id res chain seq x y z
N MET A 1 6.73 48.88 -34.85
CA MET A 1 7.95 48.02 -34.90
C MET A 1 8.41 47.74 -33.48
N HIS A 2 7.86 46.77 -32.76
CA HIS A 2 8.46 46.23 -31.49
C HIS A 2 7.59 45.09 -30.92
N LEU A 3 7.04 44.20 -31.78
CA LEU A 3 6.34 42.99 -31.31
C LEU A 3 6.91 41.66 -31.85
N GLN A 4 7.97 41.70 -32.63
CA GLN A 4 8.57 40.48 -33.24
C GLN A 4 9.82 39.94 -32.58
N SER A 5 10.33 40.53 -31.49
CA SER A 5 11.60 40.11 -30.87
C SER A 5 11.48 39.33 -29.57
N ARG A 6 10.24 38.94 -29.16
CA ARG A 6 10.06 38.16 -27.92
C ARG A 6 9.62 36.69 -28.09
N LEU A 7 9.55 36.19 -29.32
CA LEU A 7 9.13 34.80 -29.61
C LEU A 7 10.30 33.81 -29.82
N THR A 8 11.54 34.23 -29.63
CA THR A 8 12.73 33.40 -29.95
C THR A 8 13.40 32.79 -28.71
N ALA A 9 12.77 32.81 -27.54
CA ALA A 9 13.33 32.24 -26.31
C ALA A 9 12.51 31.09 -25.73
N LEU A 10 11.76 30.35 -26.55
CA LEU A 10 11.38 28.98 -26.19
C LEU A 10 12.65 28.14 -26.35
N ARG A 11 13.43 28.06 -25.25
CA ARG A 11 14.52 27.08 -25.14
C ARG A 11 13.92 25.72 -25.49
N ARG A 12 14.33 25.16 -26.63
CA ARG A 12 14.15 23.76 -26.93
C ARG A 12 14.70 23.01 -25.71
N TYR A 13 13.85 22.31 -24.96
CA TYR A 13 14.32 21.26 -24.07
C TYR A 13 15.20 20.36 -24.92
N PRO A 14 16.46 20.12 -24.55
CA PRO A 14 17.26 19.17 -25.29
C PRO A 14 16.49 17.85 -25.26
N ALA A 15 16.16 17.32 -26.43
CA ALA A 15 15.79 15.93 -26.55
C ALA A 15 16.94 15.15 -25.90
N SER A 16 16.67 14.41 -24.85
CA SER A 16 17.69 13.56 -24.21
C SER A 16 18.04 12.46 -25.21
N THR A 17 19.10 12.70 -25.97
CA THR A 17 19.72 11.73 -26.88
C THR A 17 20.63 10.77 -26.12
N ASN A 18 20.21 10.28 -24.95
CA ASN A 18 20.79 9.12 -24.32
C ASN A 18 19.66 8.09 -24.14
N GLN A 19 19.37 7.34 -25.21
CA GLN A 19 18.87 5.99 -25.08
C GLN A 19 20.04 5.08 -24.65
N GLU A 20 20.61 5.33 -23.48
CA GLU A 20 21.15 4.22 -22.72
C GLU A 20 19.93 3.32 -22.43
N THR A 21 19.98 2.11 -22.95
CA THR A 21 19.03 1.05 -22.58
C THR A 21 19.01 1.02 -21.06
N GLN A 22 17.95 1.61 -20.46
CA GLN A 22 17.83 1.60 -19.00
C GLN A 22 17.83 0.14 -18.57
N HIS A 23 18.93 -0.25 -17.94
CA HIS A 23 19.08 -1.60 -17.45
C HIS A 23 17.91 -1.87 -16.48
N MET A 24 17.15 -2.93 -16.73
CA MET A 24 16.02 -3.30 -15.89
C MET A 24 16.52 -3.50 -14.46
N PRO A 25 15.98 -2.79 -13.47
CA PRO A 25 16.43 -2.94 -12.09
C PRO A 25 16.17 -4.35 -11.58
N LYS A 26 17.12 -4.91 -10.84
CA LYS A 26 16.93 -6.18 -10.13
C LYS A 26 16.46 -5.87 -8.72
N PHE A 27 15.32 -6.42 -8.37
CA PHE A 27 14.72 -6.28 -7.05
C PHE A 27 14.74 -7.61 -6.30
N SER A 28 14.62 -7.54 -4.99
CA SER A 28 14.58 -8.72 -4.10
C SER A 28 13.15 -9.21 -3.84
N THR A 29 12.17 -8.31 -3.92
CA THR A 29 10.79 -8.55 -3.49
C THR A 29 9.76 -8.42 -4.61
N LEU A 30 10.18 -7.91 -5.76
CA LEU A 30 9.30 -7.72 -6.93
C LEU A 30 10.06 -7.89 -8.24
N GLU A 31 9.31 -8.00 -9.32
CA GLU A 31 9.80 -7.98 -10.69
C GLU A 31 9.06 -6.89 -11.46
N ILE A 32 9.72 -6.27 -12.43
CA ILE A 32 9.07 -5.36 -13.37
C ILE A 32 9.57 -5.67 -14.79
N ASP A 33 8.64 -5.73 -15.74
CA ASP A 33 8.94 -5.88 -17.15
C ASP A 33 7.83 -5.25 -17.99
N LYS A 34 8.09 -5.09 -19.28
CA LYS A 34 7.05 -4.73 -20.24
C LYS A 34 6.28 -5.99 -20.65
N ASP A 35 4.96 -5.87 -20.78
CA ASP A 35 4.14 -6.96 -21.26
C ASP A 35 4.54 -7.36 -22.70
N LEU A 36 4.71 -8.66 -22.95
CA LEU A 36 5.22 -9.18 -24.21
C LEU A 36 4.29 -8.92 -25.41
N GLN A 37 2.98 -8.82 -25.17
CA GLN A 37 1.98 -8.59 -26.22
C GLN A 37 1.67 -7.09 -26.39
N ASN A 38 1.85 -6.29 -25.32
CA ASN A 38 1.63 -4.86 -25.33
C ASN A 38 2.71 -4.12 -24.53
N PRO A 39 3.86 -3.78 -25.12
CA PRO A 39 4.98 -3.15 -24.42
C PRO A 39 4.67 -1.76 -23.84
N ARG A 40 3.49 -1.19 -24.15
CA ARG A 40 2.99 0.02 -23.51
C ARG A 40 2.46 -0.22 -22.09
N VAL A 41 2.36 -1.47 -21.66
CA VAL A 41 1.98 -1.87 -20.30
C VAL A 41 3.21 -2.38 -19.57
N ALA A 42 3.64 -1.72 -18.50
CA ALA A 42 4.62 -2.27 -17.57
C ALA A 42 3.89 -3.13 -16.54
N ARG A 43 4.36 -4.37 -16.33
CA ARG A 43 3.85 -5.30 -15.32
C ARG A 43 4.80 -5.29 -14.13
N LEU A 44 4.30 -4.90 -12.96
CA LEU A 44 5.00 -4.93 -11.69
C LEU A 44 4.42 -6.10 -10.87
N LEU A 45 5.22 -7.14 -10.66
CA LEU A 45 4.82 -8.34 -9.94
C LEU A 45 5.44 -8.32 -8.54
N LEU A 46 4.61 -8.24 -7.49
CA LEU A 46 5.06 -8.50 -6.12
C LEU A 46 5.41 -10.00 -6.02
N ASN A 47 6.66 -10.33 -5.71
CA ASN A 47 7.19 -11.69 -5.86
C ASN A 47 7.83 -12.25 -4.60
N ARG A 48 7.00 -12.40 -3.55
CA ARG A 48 7.29 -13.15 -2.31
C ARG A 48 6.13 -14.13 -2.02
N PRO A 49 5.78 -15.02 -2.96
CA PRO A 49 4.56 -15.84 -2.87
C PRO A 49 4.51 -16.76 -1.65
N GLU A 50 5.65 -17.21 -1.12
CA GLU A 50 5.81 -18.03 0.07
C GLU A 50 5.41 -17.27 1.36
N ARG A 51 5.38 -15.93 1.31
CA ARG A 51 4.97 -15.02 2.37
C ARG A 51 3.69 -14.25 2.03
N LEU A 52 2.90 -14.70 1.05
CA LEU A 52 1.74 -13.96 0.53
C LEU A 52 2.10 -12.53 0.11
N ASN A 53 3.25 -12.34 -0.48
CA ASN A 53 3.78 -11.03 -0.87
C ASN A 53 3.80 -10.00 0.27
N ALA A 54 4.08 -10.45 1.49
CA ALA A 54 4.16 -9.57 2.66
C ALA A 54 5.25 -8.52 2.49
N ILE A 55 4.95 -7.31 2.94
CA ILE A 55 5.78 -6.12 2.81
C ILE A 55 7.01 -6.26 3.74
N SER A 56 8.18 -6.40 3.14
CA SER A 56 9.49 -6.30 3.83
C SER A 56 9.96 -4.85 3.89
N GLU A 57 11.10 -4.61 4.54
CA GLU A 57 11.74 -3.29 4.60
C GLU A 57 12.10 -2.75 3.22
N ASP A 58 12.46 -3.63 2.27
CA ASP A 58 12.92 -3.25 0.94
C ASP A 58 11.74 -2.93 -0.01
N MET A 59 10.62 -3.65 0.11
CA MET A 59 9.53 -3.61 -0.85
C MET A 59 8.99 -2.20 -1.13
N PRO A 60 8.78 -1.30 -0.14
CA PRO A 60 8.30 0.05 -0.42
C PRO A 60 9.24 0.83 -1.34
N GLY A 61 10.55 0.80 -1.04
CA GLY A 61 11.58 1.45 -1.86
C GLY A 61 11.70 0.83 -3.25
N GLU A 62 11.57 -0.49 -3.37
CA GLU A 62 11.57 -1.18 -4.66
C GLU A 62 10.33 -0.84 -5.51
N ILE A 63 9.14 -0.69 -4.91
CA ILE A 63 7.93 -0.18 -5.59
C ILE A 63 8.20 1.21 -6.17
N ARG A 64 8.76 2.13 -5.36
CA ARG A 64 9.15 3.46 -5.84
C ARG A 64 10.07 3.36 -7.05
N ALA A 65 11.15 2.60 -6.94
CA ALA A 65 12.14 2.46 -8.01
C ALA A 65 11.56 1.85 -9.29
N ALA A 66 10.66 0.87 -9.16
CA ALA A 66 9.95 0.27 -10.27
C ALA A 66 9.01 1.28 -10.98
N VAL A 67 8.28 2.09 -10.21
CA VAL A 67 7.43 3.16 -10.75
C VAL A 67 8.27 4.23 -11.45
N GLU A 68 9.40 4.62 -10.88
CA GLU A 68 10.34 5.59 -11.47
C GLU A 68 10.91 5.04 -12.78
N TRP A 69 11.33 3.78 -12.83
CA TRP A 69 11.76 3.12 -14.06
C TRP A 69 10.67 3.15 -15.13
N ALA A 70 9.44 2.74 -14.78
CA ALA A 70 8.32 2.77 -15.71
C ALA A 70 7.99 4.20 -16.18
N ASN A 71 8.08 5.20 -15.31
CA ASN A 71 7.84 6.61 -15.67
C ASN A 71 8.89 7.14 -16.66
N ALA A 72 10.13 6.70 -16.55
CA ALA A 72 11.22 7.13 -17.42
C ALA A 72 11.20 6.48 -18.81
N ASP A 73 10.54 5.33 -18.98
CA ASP A 73 10.40 4.66 -20.27
C ASP A 73 9.28 5.31 -21.10
N ASP A 74 9.64 5.92 -22.23
CA ASP A 74 8.72 6.62 -23.13
C ASP A 74 7.73 5.70 -23.84
N GLU A 75 8.01 4.43 -23.94
CA GLU A 75 7.10 3.44 -24.53
C GLU A 75 5.99 3.04 -23.56
N VAL A 76 6.25 3.02 -22.26
CA VAL A 76 5.27 2.65 -21.24
C VAL A 76 4.19 3.74 -21.08
N HIS A 77 2.92 3.35 -21.11
CA HIS A 77 1.76 4.21 -20.92
C HIS A 77 0.98 3.91 -19.63
N VAL A 78 1.04 2.65 -19.14
CA VAL A 78 0.27 2.15 -17.98
C VAL A 78 1.14 1.23 -17.16
N ILE A 79 0.97 1.25 -15.85
CA ILE A 79 1.58 0.32 -14.90
C ILE A 79 0.49 -0.60 -14.36
N LEU A 80 0.64 -1.91 -14.53
CA LEU A 80 -0.21 -2.94 -13.95
C LEU A 80 0.54 -3.60 -12.80
N ILE A 81 0.05 -3.45 -11.56
CA ILE A 81 0.62 -4.12 -10.40
C ILE A 81 -0.21 -5.35 -10.01
N GLU A 82 0.47 -6.44 -9.72
CA GLU A 82 -0.12 -7.74 -9.41
C GLU A 82 0.71 -8.50 -8.36
N GLY A 83 0.15 -9.52 -7.74
CA GLY A 83 0.88 -10.40 -6.82
C GLY A 83 1.18 -11.76 -7.42
N ALA A 84 2.31 -12.37 -7.06
CA ALA A 84 2.61 -13.76 -7.37
C ALA A 84 1.88 -14.72 -6.41
N GLY A 85 1.62 -15.94 -6.86
CA GLY A 85 1.10 -17.02 -6.03
C GLY A 85 -0.37 -16.87 -5.65
N LYS A 86 -0.69 -16.97 -4.34
CA LYS A 86 -2.08 -17.15 -3.86
C LYS A 86 -2.85 -15.85 -3.60
N GLY A 87 -2.23 -14.69 -3.69
CA GLY A 87 -2.89 -13.42 -3.41
C GLY A 87 -2.05 -12.21 -3.78
N PHE A 88 -2.67 -11.06 -3.71
CA PHE A 88 -2.02 -9.80 -4.06
C PHE A 88 -0.94 -9.42 -3.01
N CYS A 89 -1.34 -9.19 -1.75
CA CYS A 89 -0.43 -8.87 -0.65
C CYS A 89 -1.12 -9.04 0.70
N GLY A 90 -0.45 -9.74 1.63
CA GLY A 90 -0.94 -10.03 2.98
C GLY A 90 -0.71 -8.93 4.02
N GLY A 91 -0.10 -7.80 3.64
CA GLY A 91 0.29 -6.74 4.57
C GLY A 91 1.75 -6.84 5.00
N TYR A 92 2.13 -6.12 6.07
CA TYR A 92 3.52 -6.11 6.55
C TYR A 92 3.97 -7.46 7.09
N ASP A 93 5.24 -7.82 6.84
CA ASP A 93 5.89 -9.04 7.35
C ASP A 93 6.25 -8.88 8.83
N LEU A 94 5.23 -8.94 9.68
CA LEU A 94 5.34 -8.59 11.10
C LEU A 94 5.73 -9.76 12.01
N ALA A 95 5.69 -11.01 11.49
CA ALA A 95 5.98 -12.17 12.31
C ALA A 95 7.38 -12.08 12.96
N GLY A 96 8.40 -11.68 12.19
CA GLY A 96 9.76 -11.49 12.71
C GLY A 96 9.84 -10.38 13.76
N TYR A 97 9.15 -9.26 13.57
CA TYR A 97 9.17 -8.15 14.51
C TYR A 97 8.36 -8.40 15.77
N ALA A 98 7.23 -9.09 15.65
CA ALA A 98 6.35 -9.37 16.79
C ALA A 98 6.93 -10.44 17.71
N GLU A 99 7.62 -11.46 17.14
CA GLU A 99 8.11 -12.62 17.88
C GLU A 99 9.57 -12.51 18.31
N GLN A 100 10.43 -11.82 17.55
CA GLN A 100 11.89 -11.89 17.70
C GLN A 100 12.54 -10.71 18.42
N HIS A 101 11.80 -9.82 19.06
CA HIS A 101 12.36 -8.64 19.74
C HIS A 101 13.33 -7.80 18.88
N ILE A 102 13.11 -7.76 17.56
CA ILE A 102 13.93 -6.95 16.66
C ILE A 102 13.55 -5.48 16.86
N GLU A 103 14.54 -4.66 17.20
CA GLU A 103 14.35 -3.20 17.25
C GLU A 103 14.22 -2.67 15.82
N HIS A 104 13.09 -2.06 15.53
CA HIS A 104 12.85 -1.36 14.28
C HIS A 104 12.40 0.08 14.58
N PRO A 105 12.79 1.10 13.80
CA PRO A 105 12.37 2.48 14.04
C PRO A 105 10.87 2.68 14.25
N CYS A 106 10.05 1.90 13.53
CA CYS A 106 8.59 1.92 13.67
C CYS A 106 8.04 1.01 14.79
N GLN A 107 8.90 0.38 15.61
CA GLN A 107 8.49 -0.58 16.65
C GLN A 107 9.45 -0.55 17.85
N GLN A 108 9.64 0.63 18.41
CA GLN A 108 10.53 0.81 19.55
C GLN A 108 9.94 0.15 20.80
N GLU A 109 10.67 -0.79 21.39
CA GLU A 109 10.28 -1.41 22.68
C GLU A 109 10.66 -0.58 23.87
N LYS A 110 11.75 0.19 23.76
CA LYS A 110 12.29 0.97 24.88
C LYS A 110 11.48 2.23 25.09
N THR A 111 11.18 2.50 26.34
CA THR A 111 10.57 3.76 26.76
C THR A 111 11.65 4.71 27.29
N PRO A 112 11.55 5.99 27.00
CA PRO A 112 10.45 6.64 26.26
C PRO A 112 10.53 6.35 24.74
N TRP A 113 9.37 6.08 24.14
CA TRP A 113 9.20 5.99 22.70
C TRP A 113 9.38 7.37 22.04
N ASP A 114 10.07 7.43 20.91
CA ASP A 114 10.21 8.65 20.12
C ASP A 114 9.23 8.63 18.92
N PRO A 115 8.12 9.37 19.02
CA PRO A 115 7.10 9.39 17.97
C PRO A 115 7.61 9.99 16.65
N MET A 116 8.66 10.81 16.66
CA MET A 116 9.17 11.40 15.43
C MET A 116 10.06 10.44 14.64
N VAL A 117 10.76 9.54 15.32
CA VAL A 117 11.52 8.46 14.66
C VAL A 117 10.56 7.49 13.98
N ASP A 118 9.50 7.08 14.67
CA ASP A 118 8.43 6.24 14.14
C ASP A 118 7.76 6.92 12.93
N TYR A 119 7.32 8.17 13.10
CA TYR A 119 6.70 8.96 12.05
C TYR A 119 7.58 9.05 10.78
N ALA A 120 8.86 9.36 10.94
CA ALA A 120 9.77 9.50 9.81
C ALA A 120 9.93 8.17 9.03
N CYS A 121 9.95 7.04 9.74
CA CYS A 121 10.03 5.71 9.15
C CYS A 121 8.76 5.37 8.36
N MET A 122 7.59 5.46 8.99
CA MET A 122 6.30 5.13 8.36
C MET A 122 5.93 6.10 7.24
N LYS A 123 6.28 7.39 7.40
CA LYS A 123 6.10 8.39 6.35
C LYS A 123 6.83 8.00 5.08
N ARG A 124 8.07 7.50 5.17
CA ARG A 124 8.84 7.02 4.01
C ARG A 124 8.10 5.91 3.29
N TYR A 125 7.60 4.89 4.00
CA TYR A 125 6.84 3.79 3.38
C TYR A 125 5.55 4.28 2.72
N THR A 126 4.83 5.20 3.39
CA THR A 126 3.64 5.82 2.81
C THR A 126 3.97 6.58 1.52
N GLU A 127 5.04 7.37 1.52
CA GLU A 127 5.49 8.11 0.32
C GLU A 127 5.92 7.17 -0.81
N ASP A 128 6.53 6.04 -0.49
CA ASP A 128 6.93 5.03 -1.46
C ASP A 128 5.71 4.39 -2.14
N PHE A 129 4.68 4.00 -1.40
CA PHE A 129 3.42 3.51 -1.97
C PHE A 129 2.69 4.59 -2.77
N MET A 130 2.69 5.83 -2.29
CA MET A 130 2.06 6.95 -2.98
C MET A 130 2.73 7.32 -4.30
N THR A 131 3.89 6.77 -4.64
CA THR A 131 4.47 6.90 -5.99
C THR A 131 3.56 6.30 -7.06
N LEU A 132 2.80 5.26 -6.75
CA LEU A 132 1.78 4.69 -7.62
C LEU A 132 0.71 5.74 -7.98
N TRP A 133 0.19 6.44 -6.97
CA TRP A 133 -0.80 7.50 -7.15
C TRP A 133 -0.20 8.74 -7.82
N LYS A 134 1.04 9.12 -7.47
CA LYS A 134 1.75 10.30 -8.01
C LYS A 134 2.39 10.04 -9.38
N SER A 135 2.44 8.78 -9.85
CA SER A 135 3.00 8.41 -11.17
C SER A 135 2.38 9.27 -12.29
N ALA A 136 3.20 9.68 -13.26
CA ALA A 136 2.70 10.32 -14.49
C ALA A 136 1.86 9.36 -15.35
N LYS A 137 1.99 8.06 -15.13
CA LYS A 137 1.28 7.01 -15.85
C LYS A 137 0.16 6.45 -14.99
N PRO A 138 -1.03 6.15 -15.55
CA PRO A 138 -2.07 5.42 -14.85
C PRO A 138 -1.56 4.10 -14.27
N THR A 139 -2.05 3.79 -13.07
CA THR A 139 -1.72 2.56 -12.35
C THR A 139 -2.97 1.72 -12.11
N ILE A 140 -2.87 0.42 -12.32
CA ILE A 140 -3.97 -0.54 -12.14
C ILE A 140 -3.49 -1.61 -11.16
N ALA A 141 -4.24 -1.85 -10.09
CA ALA A 141 -4.04 -3.03 -9.26
C ALA A 141 -4.92 -4.18 -9.76
N LYS A 142 -4.29 -5.31 -10.10
CA LYS A 142 -4.97 -6.58 -10.40
C LYS A 142 -4.95 -7.44 -9.14
N VAL A 143 -6.11 -7.55 -8.47
CA VAL A 143 -6.22 -8.14 -7.15
C VAL A 143 -6.91 -9.49 -7.20
N HIS A 144 -6.18 -10.54 -6.87
CA HIS A 144 -6.70 -11.87 -6.59
C HIS A 144 -6.37 -12.27 -5.13
N GLY A 145 -7.06 -13.24 -4.59
CA GLY A 145 -6.85 -13.70 -3.22
C GLY A 145 -6.97 -12.54 -2.21
N ALA A 146 -5.93 -12.25 -1.46
CA ALA A 146 -5.97 -11.24 -0.42
C ALA A 146 -5.16 -9.99 -0.76
N ALA A 147 -5.76 -8.82 -0.56
CA ALA A 147 -5.13 -7.50 -0.48
C ALA A 147 -5.51 -6.87 0.86
N VAL A 148 -4.80 -7.21 1.93
CA VAL A 148 -5.22 -6.90 3.30
C VAL A 148 -4.15 -6.15 4.08
N ALA A 149 -4.57 -5.42 5.11
CA ALA A 149 -3.68 -4.54 5.89
C ALA A 149 -2.87 -3.61 4.96
N GLY A 150 -1.53 -3.53 5.10
CA GLY A 150 -0.67 -2.76 4.19
C GLY A 150 -0.80 -3.15 2.72
N GLY A 151 -1.21 -4.39 2.40
CA GLY A 151 -1.50 -4.81 1.03
C GLY A 151 -2.69 -4.07 0.42
N SER A 152 -3.70 -3.72 1.23
CA SER A 152 -4.79 -2.84 0.79
C SER A 152 -4.31 -1.41 0.56
N ASP A 153 -3.33 -0.92 1.34
CA ASP A 153 -2.73 0.39 1.12
C ASP A 153 -2.06 0.46 -0.26
N ILE A 154 -1.26 -0.56 -0.63
CA ILE A 154 -0.64 -0.63 -1.96
C ILE A 154 -1.71 -0.61 -3.06
N ALA A 155 -2.73 -1.48 -2.95
CA ALA A 155 -3.80 -1.58 -3.95
C ALA A 155 -4.57 -0.25 -4.11
N LEU A 156 -4.91 0.41 -3.00
CA LEU A 156 -5.66 1.67 -2.99
C LEU A 156 -4.83 2.88 -3.43
N CYS A 157 -3.50 2.80 -3.42
CA CYS A 157 -2.63 3.80 -4.04
C CYS A 157 -2.62 3.74 -5.58
N CYS A 158 -3.14 2.67 -6.18
CA CYS A 158 -3.34 2.63 -7.63
C CYS A 158 -4.55 3.47 -8.05
N ASP A 159 -4.58 3.93 -9.29
CA ASP A 159 -5.71 4.70 -9.82
C ASP A 159 -6.97 3.86 -9.96
N LEU A 160 -6.82 2.62 -10.41
CA LEU A 160 -7.90 1.69 -10.69
C LEU A 160 -7.64 0.33 -10.04
N LEU A 161 -8.71 -0.35 -9.62
CA LEU A 161 -8.67 -1.71 -9.10
C LEU A 161 -9.50 -2.63 -9.99
N VAL A 162 -8.92 -3.74 -10.43
CA VAL A 162 -9.62 -4.87 -11.05
C VAL A 162 -9.48 -6.06 -10.11
N MET A 163 -10.57 -6.60 -9.63
CA MET A 163 -10.56 -7.65 -8.59
C MET A 163 -11.19 -8.94 -9.10
N ALA A 164 -10.68 -10.08 -8.63
CA ALA A 164 -11.47 -11.31 -8.67
C ALA A 164 -12.69 -11.15 -7.75
N GLU A 165 -13.84 -11.72 -8.13
CA GLU A 165 -15.08 -11.62 -7.34
C GLU A 165 -14.93 -12.15 -5.90
N ASP A 166 -14.12 -13.20 -5.73
CA ASP A 166 -13.81 -13.85 -4.47
C ASP A 166 -12.56 -13.28 -3.77
N ALA A 167 -11.86 -12.33 -4.40
CA ALA A 167 -10.73 -11.64 -3.77
C ALA A 167 -11.19 -10.85 -2.54
N ARG A 168 -10.32 -10.66 -1.59
CA ARG A 168 -10.63 -10.04 -0.29
C ARG A 168 -9.79 -8.80 -0.08
N ILE A 169 -10.45 -7.70 0.31
CA ILE A 169 -9.78 -6.44 0.65
C ILE A 169 -10.28 -5.91 1.99
N GLY A 170 -9.37 -5.47 2.85
CA GLY A 170 -9.72 -4.95 4.18
C GLY A 170 -8.51 -4.50 4.98
N TYR A 171 -8.76 -3.81 6.12
CA TYR A 171 -7.71 -3.32 6.99
C TYR A 171 -7.98 -3.71 8.45
N MET A 172 -7.79 -5.00 8.78
CA MET A 172 -8.04 -5.55 10.11
C MET A 172 -7.16 -4.94 11.23
N PRO A 173 -5.93 -4.42 10.97
CA PRO A 173 -5.14 -3.77 12.01
C PRO A 173 -5.81 -2.56 12.68
N THR A 174 -6.88 -2.01 12.10
CA THR A 174 -7.68 -0.96 12.76
C THR A 174 -8.27 -1.41 14.10
N ARG A 175 -8.49 -2.71 14.32
CA ARG A 175 -8.98 -3.23 15.61
C ARG A 175 -7.93 -3.13 16.71
N VAL A 176 -6.67 -3.36 16.37
CA VAL A 176 -5.49 -3.12 17.21
C VAL A 176 -4.24 -3.16 16.34
N TRP A 177 -3.30 -2.28 16.63
CA TRP A 177 -1.97 -2.27 16.08
C TRP A 177 -1.84 -1.73 14.64
N GLY A 178 -2.67 -0.78 14.25
CA GLY A 178 -2.49 -0.08 12.99
C GLY A 178 -3.55 0.96 12.65
N CYS A 179 -3.13 1.93 11.85
CA CYS A 179 -3.98 2.88 11.16
C CYS A 179 -3.50 2.96 9.69
N PRO A 180 -4.40 2.95 8.68
CA PRO A 180 -3.96 2.98 7.29
C PRO A 180 -3.30 4.32 6.96
N THR A 181 -1.95 4.32 6.89
CA THR A 181 -1.15 5.55 6.77
C THR A 181 -1.37 6.28 5.44
N THR A 182 -1.74 5.58 4.39
CA THR A 182 -2.08 6.16 3.08
C THR A 182 -3.39 6.93 3.10
N ALA A 183 -4.26 6.71 4.10
CA ALA A 183 -5.61 7.27 4.23
C ALA A 183 -6.54 7.05 3.02
N MET A 184 -6.12 6.21 2.04
CA MET A 184 -6.83 6.06 0.77
C MET A 184 -8.23 5.46 0.90
N TRP A 185 -8.50 4.70 1.96
CA TRP A 185 -9.84 4.18 2.25
C TRP A 185 -10.91 5.28 2.26
N THR A 186 -10.63 6.42 2.91
CA THR A 186 -11.56 7.55 3.00
C THR A 186 -11.78 8.21 1.64
N PHE A 187 -10.71 8.40 0.88
CA PHE A 187 -10.76 9.08 -0.42
C PHE A 187 -11.39 8.22 -1.52
N ARG A 188 -11.34 6.87 -1.37
CA ARG A 188 -11.93 5.93 -2.33
C ARG A 188 -13.39 5.59 -2.05
N LEU A 189 -13.78 5.44 -0.78
CA LEU A 189 -15.12 5.01 -0.37
C LEU A 189 -16.03 6.15 0.10
N GLY A 190 -15.45 7.32 0.37
CA GLY A 190 -16.14 8.38 1.12
C GLY A 190 -16.30 8.04 2.60
N PRO A 191 -16.71 9.02 3.43
CA PRO A 191 -16.57 8.92 4.89
C PRO A 191 -17.43 7.83 5.54
N MET A 192 -18.62 7.52 5.01
CA MET A 192 -19.53 6.56 5.66
C MET A 192 -19.00 5.12 5.57
N ARG A 193 -18.69 4.66 4.36
CA ARG A 193 -18.15 3.30 4.15
C ARG A 193 -16.74 3.14 4.71
N ALA A 194 -15.92 4.20 4.61
CA ALA A 194 -14.61 4.20 5.25
C ALA A 194 -14.72 4.03 6.77
N LYS A 195 -15.65 4.73 7.43
CA LYS A 195 -15.92 4.53 8.89
C LYS A 195 -16.39 3.12 9.19
N GLN A 196 -17.27 2.54 8.38
CA GLN A 196 -17.68 1.14 8.54
C GLN A 196 -16.45 0.22 8.53
N MET A 197 -15.61 0.30 7.51
CA MET A 197 -14.40 -0.52 7.39
C MET A 197 -13.43 -0.29 8.56
N MET A 198 -13.20 0.98 8.94
CA MET A 198 -12.23 1.34 9.98
C MET A 198 -12.74 1.06 11.40
N PHE A 199 -14.04 1.05 11.65
CA PHE A 199 -14.57 0.77 12.99
C PHE A 199 -14.72 -0.73 13.25
N THR A 200 -14.95 -1.53 12.21
CA THR A 200 -15.15 -2.97 12.34
C THR A 200 -13.89 -3.77 12.06
N GLY A 201 -13.01 -3.29 11.19
CA GLY A 201 -11.90 -4.06 10.63
C GLY A 201 -12.38 -5.18 9.71
N ASP A 202 -13.57 -5.04 9.13
CA ASP A 202 -14.13 -6.03 8.22
C ASP A 202 -13.29 -6.17 6.95
N VAL A 203 -13.50 -7.30 6.28
CA VAL A 203 -12.94 -7.62 4.98
C VAL A 203 -14.10 -7.84 4.02
N ILE A 204 -14.11 -7.14 2.90
CA ILE A 204 -15.11 -7.28 1.84
C ILE A 204 -14.55 -8.09 0.67
N ASP A 205 -15.43 -8.74 -0.08
CA ASP A 205 -15.06 -9.44 -1.32
C ASP A 205 -15.02 -8.48 -2.52
N GLY A 206 -14.52 -8.98 -3.67
CA GLY A 206 -14.41 -8.19 -4.89
C GLY A 206 -15.76 -7.72 -5.43
N ARG A 207 -16.83 -8.51 -5.28
CA ARG A 207 -18.19 -8.11 -5.69
C ARG A 207 -18.66 -6.91 -4.90
N THR A 208 -18.58 -6.99 -3.58
CA THR A 208 -18.92 -5.89 -2.69
C THR A 208 -18.05 -4.65 -2.96
N ALA A 209 -16.74 -4.86 -3.20
CA ALA A 209 -15.83 -3.76 -3.54
C ALA A 209 -16.26 -3.04 -4.83
N ALA A 210 -16.71 -3.77 -5.86
CA ALA A 210 -17.24 -3.19 -7.09
C ALA A 210 -18.59 -2.49 -6.87
N GLU A 211 -19.52 -3.11 -6.13
CA GLU A 211 -20.82 -2.51 -5.77
C GLU A 211 -20.64 -1.21 -4.98
N TRP A 212 -19.63 -1.12 -4.14
CA TRP A 212 -19.34 0.07 -3.35
C TRP A 212 -18.57 1.14 -4.13
N GLY A 213 -18.09 0.81 -5.34
CA GLY A 213 -17.26 1.71 -6.15
C GLY A 213 -15.81 1.80 -5.69
N LEU A 214 -15.36 0.88 -4.83
CA LEU A 214 -13.95 0.74 -4.45
C LEU A 214 -13.12 0.12 -5.58
N ALA A 215 -13.64 -0.96 -6.18
CA ALA A 215 -13.07 -1.55 -7.38
C ALA A 215 -13.75 -1.01 -8.65
N THR A 216 -12.97 -0.84 -9.71
CA THR A 216 -13.45 -0.45 -11.03
C THR A 216 -14.36 -1.53 -11.62
N MET A 217 -14.01 -2.78 -11.37
CA MET A 217 -14.78 -3.96 -11.73
C MET A 217 -14.36 -5.17 -10.89
N ALA A 218 -15.28 -6.11 -10.73
CA ALA A 218 -15.00 -7.46 -10.25
C ALA A 218 -15.44 -8.48 -11.29
N VAL A 219 -14.62 -9.50 -11.51
CA VAL A 219 -14.84 -10.56 -12.50
C VAL A 219 -14.52 -11.93 -11.90
N PRO A 220 -15.06 -13.03 -12.44
CA PRO A 220 -14.64 -14.37 -12.04
C PRO A 220 -13.11 -14.52 -12.08
N ALA A 221 -12.54 -15.24 -11.11
CA ALA A 221 -11.08 -15.33 -10.95
C ALA A 221 -10.34 -15.76 -12.21
N GLN A 222 -10.94 -16.66 -13.00
CA GLN A 222 -10.36 -17.13 -14.28
C GLN A 222 -10.37 -16.06 -15.39
N GLU A 223 -11.15 -15.00 -15.26
CA GLU A 223 -11.25 -13.89 -16.22
C GLU A 223 -10.41 -12.68 -15.82
N LEU A 224 -9.85 -12.68 -14.61
CA LEU A 224 -9.19 -11.52 -14.02
C LEU A 224 -8.03 -11.01 -14.86
N ASP A 225 -7.18 -11.90 -15.34
CA ASP A 225 -6.01 -11.51 -16.13
C ASP A 225 -6.44 -10.86 -17.46
N ALA A 226 -7.38 -11.47 -18.16
CA ALA A 226 -7.92 -10.93 -19.42
C ALA A 226 -8.63 -9.59 -19.22
N ALA A 227 -9.40 -9.43 -18.15
CA ALA A 227 -10.10 -8.19 -17.84
C ALA A 227 -9.13 -7.05 -17.52
N ALA A 228 -8.12 -7.32 -16.67
CA ALA A 228 -7.10 -6.34 -16.31
C ALA A 228 -6.27 -5.90 -17.53
N MET A 229 -5.82 -6.85 -18.35
CA MET A 229 -5.07 -6.56 -19.58
C MET A 229 -5.91 -5.84 -20.64
N THR A 230 -7.20 -6.16 -20.76
CA THR A 230 -8.12 -5.44 -21.64
C THR A 230 -8.24 -3.97 -21.22
N LEU A 231 -8.42 -3.70 -19.92
CA LEU A 231 -8.48 -2.34 -19.40
C LEU A 231 -7.15 -1.61 -19.61
N ALA A 232 -6.03 -2.25 -19.27
CA ALA A 232 -4.70 -1.68 -19.45
C ALA A 232 -4.41 -1.34 -20.91
N SER A 233 -4.74 -2.23 -21.85
CA SER A 233 -4.55 -2.03 -23.29
C SER A 233 -5.42 -0.89 -23.85
N ARG A 234 -6.65 -0.75 -23.39
CA ARG A 234 -7.52 0.38 -23.76
C ARG A 234 -6.92 1.71 -23.30
N ILE A 235 -6.43 1.77 -22.06
CA ILE A 235 -5.78 2.98 -21.52
C ILE A 235 -4.47 3.24 -22.29
N ALA A 236 -3.66 2.24 -22.54
CA ALA A 236 -2.41 2.35 -23.28
C ALA A 236 -2.58 2.85 -24.74
N GLY A 237 -3.79 2.77 -25.29
CA GLY A 237 -4.15 3.36 -26.58
C GLY A 237 -4.27 4.91 -26.56
N VAL A 238 -4.36 5.53 -25.39
CA VAL A 238 -4.43 6.98 -25.23
C VAL A 238 -3.02 7.59 -25.21
N PRO A 239 -2.79 8.75 -25.83
CA PRO A 239 -1.49 9.42 -25.76
C PRO A 239 -1.03 9.64 -24.32
N ARG A 240 0.22 9.32 -24.04
CA ARG A 240 0.84 9.39 -22.70
C ARG A 240 0.65 10.76 -22.01
N SER A 241 0.87 11.84 -22.74
CA SER A 241 0.70 13.20 -22.20
C SER A 241 -0.76 13.49 -21.78
N HIS A 242 -1.75 12.97 -22.51
CA HIS A 242 -3.16 13.13 -22.16
C HIS A 242 -3.50 12.34 -20.89
N LEU A 243 -3.00 11.11 -20.77
CA LEU A 243 -3.17 10.31 -19.55
C LEU A 243 -2.61 11.05 -18.32
N ALA A 244 -1.39 11.58 -18.43
CA ALA A 244 -0.76 12.35 -17.35
C ALA A 244 -1.59 13.59 -16.97
N MET A 245 -2.02 14.39 -17.95
CA MET A 245 -2.82 15.59 -17.70
C MET A 245 -4.15 15.26 -17.03
N HIS A 246 -4.88 14.25 -17.51
CA HIS A 246 -6.16 13.85 -16.91
C HIS A 246 -5.96 13.33 -15.48
N LYS A 247 -4.93 12.50 -15.23
CA LYS A 247 -4.60 12.02 -13.90
C LYS A 247 -4.29 13.18 -12.95
N MET A 248 -3.48 14.15 -13.39
CA MET A 248 -3.15 15.33 -12.57
C MET A 248 -4.42 16.13 -12.20
N VAL A 249 -5.34 16.35 -13.13
CA VAL A 249 -6.60 17.07 -12.85
C VAL A 249 -7.45 16.34 -11.81
N VAL A 250 -7.61 15.01 -11.96
CA VAL A 250 -8.38 14.20 -11.00
C VAL A 250 -7.69 14.17 -9.63
N ASN A 251 -6.36 13.96 -9.60
CA ASN A 251 -5.61 13.93 -8.36
C ASN A 251 -5.63 15.27 -7.63
N GLN A 252 -5.69 16.40 -8.35
CA GLN A 252 -5.78 17.72 -7.73
C GLN A 252 -7.01 17.87 -6.82
N VAL A 253 -8.12 17.18 -7.13
CA VAL A 253 -9.31 17.18 -6.26
C VAL A 253 -8.98 16.57 -4.90
N MET A 254 -8.29 15.42 -4.87
CA MET A 254 -7.90 14.78 -3.63
C MET A 254 -6.86 15.61 -2.84
N LEU A 255 -5.94 16.29 -3.54
CA LEU A 255 -5.03 17.24 -2.90
C LEU A 255 -5.79 18.39 -2.23
N ASN A 256 -6.76 18.97 -2.91
CA ASN A 256 -7.61 20.04 -2.36
C ASN A 256 -8.48 19.55 -1.19
N MET A 257 -8.84 18.27 -1.15
CA MET A 257 -9.52 17.62 -0.03
C MET A 257 -8.61 17.31 1.15
N GLY A 258 -7.29 17.59 1.04
CA GLY A 258 -6.34 17.44 2.14
C GLY A 258 -5.79 16.04 2.32
N VAL A 259 -5.55 15.28 1.24
CA VAL A 259 -5.00 13.92 1.31
C VAL A 259 -3.67 13.88 2.07
N GLU A 260 -2.76 14.81 1.82
CA GLU A 260 -1.44 14.82 2.45
C GLU A 260 -1.53 15.13 3.96
N GLN A 261 -2.42 16.05 4.36
CA GLN A 261 -2.67 16.36 5.77
C GLN A 261 -3.31 15.17 6.50
N THR A 262 -4.23 14.48 5.82
CA THR A 262 -4.87 13.27 6.37
C THR A 262 -3.85 12.14 6.53
N GLN A 263 -2.95 11.95 5.57
CA GLN A 263 -1.86 10.96 5.65
C GLN A 263 -0.89 11.26 6.79
N MET A 264 -0.52 12.52 6.98
CA MET A 264 0.32 12.94 8.11
C MET A 264 -0.32 12.53 9.44
N MET A 265 -1.60 12.85 9.64
CA MET A 265 -2.34 12.50 10.86
C MET A 265 -2.47 10.98 11.02
N ALA A 266 -2.81 10.26 9.96
CA ALA A 266 -2.93 8.80 9.98
C ALA A 266 -1.60 8.13 10.32
N THR A 267 -0.49 8.64 9.81
CA THR A 267 0.86 8.13 10.10
C THR A 267 1.25 8.33 11.56
N VAL A 268 0.93 9.50 12.14
CA VAL A 268 1.14 9.74 13.59
C VAL A 268 0.28 8.79 14.42
N PHE A 269 -0.99 8.63 14.08
CA PHE A 269 -1.89 7.74 14.82
C PHE A 269 -1.51 6.27 14.67
N ASP A 270 -0.99 5.85 13.53
CA ASP A 270 -0.46 4.51 13.35
C ASP A 270 0.66 4.20 14.36
N GLY A 271 1.60 5.13 14.56
CA GLY A 271 2.62 5.02 15.62
C GLY A 271 2.01 4.93 17.02
N ILE A 272 1.01 5.75 17.32
CA ILE A 272 0.32 5.72 18.63
C ILE A 272 -0.37 4.38 18.86
N THR A 273 -1.06 3.81 17.86
CA THR A 273 -1.77 2.51 18.03
C THR A 273 -0.83 1.34 18.31
N ARG A 274 0.44 1.44 17.96
CA ARG A 274 1.45 0.41 18.25
C ARG A 274 2.09 0.58 19.62
N HIS A 275 2.03 1.80 20.22
CA HIS A 275 2.71 2.15 21.47
C HIS A 275 1.76 2.50 22.62
N ASN A 276 0.44 2.50 22.39
CA ASN A 276 -0.56 2.60 23.44
C ASN A 276 -0.68 1.26 24.21
N PRO A 277 -1.38 1.22 25.35
CA PRO A 277 -1.52 -0.02 26.15
C PRO A 277 -2.02 -1.21 25.33
N GLU A 278 -3.00 -1.01 24.45
CA GLU A 278 -3.62 -2.04 23.61
C GLU A 278 -2.60 -2.61 22.60
N GLY A 279 -1.84 -1.73 21.94
CA GLY A 279 -0.81 -2.11 20.96
C GLY A 279 0.36 -2.85 21.62
N LEU A 280 0.80 -2.39 22.77
CA LEU A 280 1.84 -3.08 23.56
C LEU A 280 1.36 -4.44 24.04
N TRP A 281 0.10 -4.55 24.52
CA TRP A 281 -0.51 -5.83 24.87
C TRP A 281 -0.54 -6.79 23.68
N PHE A 282 -0.99 -6.33 22.52
CA PHE A 282 -1.04 -7.16 21.31
C PHE A 282 0.34 -7.73 20.96
N ARG A 283 1.38 -6.92 21.06
CA ARG A 283 2.76 -7.35 20.82
C ARG A 283 3.21 -8.36 21.87
N ARG A 284 2.97 -8.11 23.18
CA ARG A 284 3.31 -9.07 24.24
C ARG A 284 2.57 -10.38 24.09
N HIS A 285 1.30 -10.33 23.70
CA HIS A 285 0.51 -11.53 23.41
C HIS A 285 1.12 -12.32 22.23
N ALA A 286 1.55 -11.63 21.17
CA ALA A 286 2.23 -12.27 20.04
C ALA A 286 3.59 -12.91 20.43
N GLN A 287 4.35 -12.26 21.30
CA GLN A 287 5.62 -12.80 21.83
C GLN A 287 5.40 -14.04 22.69
N GLU A 288 4.34 -14.10 23.47
CA GLU A 288 4.05 -15.25 24.37
C GLU A 288 3.38 -16.43 23.64
N HIS A 289 2.46 -16.14 22.71
CA HIS A 289 1.58 -17.15 22.09
C HIS A 289 1.77 -17.32 20.57
N GLY A 290 2.68 -16.56 19.97
CA GLY A 290 2.91 -16.52 18.54
C GLY A 290 2.01 -15.50 17.81
N PHE A 291 2.54 -14.95 16.73
CA PHE A 291 1.85 -13.90 15.94
C PHE A 291 0.51 -14.37 15.35
N LYS A 292 0.44 -15.66 14.95
CA LYS A 292 -0.81 -16.24 14.44
C LYS A 292 -1.92 -16.21 15.49
N SER A 293 -1.62 -16.56 16.74
CA SER A 293 -2.59 -16.52 17.85
C SER A 293 -3.08 -15.08 18.12
N ALA A 294 -2.17 -14.12 18.08
CA ALA A 294 -2.52 -12.70 18.26
C ALA A 294 -3.46 -12.21 17.15
N ILE A 295 -3.21 -12.58 15.89
CA ILE A 295 -4.10 -12.26 14.77
C ILE A 295 -5.46 -12.95 14.93
N GLU A 296 -5.49 -14.23 15.28
CA GLU A 296 -6.74 -14.96 15.50
C GLU A 296 -7.57 -14.31 16.62
N TRP A 297 -6.94 -13.85 17.69
CA TRP A 297 -7.64 -13.09 18.74
C TRP A 297 -8.20 -11.78 18.17
N ARG A 298 -7.37 -10.96 17.54
CA ARG A 298 -7.77 -9.68 16.96
C ARG A 298 -8.96 -9.83 16.01
N ASP A 299 -8.94 -10.84 15.16
CA ASP A 299 -9.91 -11.02 14.07
C ASP A 299 -11.15 -11.85 14.51
N SER A 300 -11.14 -12.42 15.73
CA SER A 300 -12.24 -13.24 16.27
C SER A 300 -13.50 -12.46 16.68
N GLY A 301 -13.44 -11.12 16.69
CA GLY A 301 -14.52 -10.28 17.22
C GLY A 301 -14.54 -10.16 18.75
N ARG A 302 -13.61 -10.80 19.46
CA ARG A 302 -13.47 -10.63 20.91
C ARG A 302 -13.08 -9.19 21.25
N PRO A 303 -13.48 -8.66 22.42
CA PRO A 303 -12.98 -7.38 22.90
C PRO A 303 -11.46 -7.40 22.98
N ILE A 304 -10.83 -6.32 22.54
CA ILE A 304 -9.41 -6.08 22.77
C ILE A 304 -9.26 -5.49 24.16
N PRO A 305 -8.36 -6.02 25.00
CA PRO A 305 -8.06 -5.40 26.30
C PRO A 305 -7.57 -3.97 26.13
N GLU A 306 -8.10 -3.05 26.94
CA GLU A 306 -7.78 -1.62 26.83
C GLU A 306 -7.35 -1.01 28.16
N GLY A 307 -6.61 0.09 28.11
CA GLY A 307 -6.25 0.91 29.26
C GLY A 307 -5.56 0.11 30.37
N ASP A 308 -6.13 0.13 31.57
CA ASP A 308 -5.55 -0.53 32.75
C ASP A 308 -5.62 -2.07 32.70
N GLU A 309 -6.63 -2.63 32.01
CA GLU A 309 -6.70 -4.07 31.74
C GLU A 309 -5.52 -4.51 30.88
N ALA A 310 -5.25 -3.84 29.77
CA ALA A 310 -4.11 -4.14 28.91
C ALA A 310 -2.78 -4.04 29.68
N ARG A 311 -2.60 -2.99 30.50
CA ARG A 311 -1.41 -2.82 31.35
C ARG A 311 -1.26 -3.93 32.38
N ALA A 312 -2.37 -4.41 32.96
CA ALA A 312 -2.34 -5.52 33.92
C ALA A 312 -1.87 -6.83 33.24
N LEU A 313 -2.44 -7.14 32.06
CA LEU A 313 -2.05 -8.32 31.27
C LEU A 313 -0.59 -8.27 30.83
N ILE A 314 -0.08 -7.09 30.42
CA ILE A 314 1.35 -6.92 30.10
C ILE A 314 2.23 -7.30 31.30
N ARG A 315 1.91 -6.77 32.51
CA ARG A 315 2.66 -7.10 33.74
C ARG A 315 2.66 -8.59 34.05
N GLU A 316 1.53 -9.27 33.84
CA GLU A 316 1.43 -10.71 34.04
C GLU A 316 2.31 -11.50 33.05
N ILE A 317 2.32 -11.09 31.76
CA ILE A 317 3.17 -11.69 30.74
C ILE A 317 4.65 -11.51 31.10
N ASP A 318 5.06 -10.28 31.44
CA ASP A 318 6.44 -9.96 31.77
C ASP A 318 6.91 -10.69 33.06
N ALA A 319 6.04 -10.85 34.05
CA ALA A 319 6.35 -11.61 35.26
C ALA A 319 6.57 -13.11 34.97
N ARG A 320 5.77 -13.70 34.07
CA ARG A 320 5.96 -15.08 33.63
C ARG A 320 7.26 -15.28 32.83
N ALA A 321 7.61 -14.31 32.01
CA ALA A 321 8.85 -14.33 31.24
C ALA A 321 10.10 -14.22 32.15
N GLY A 322 10.09 -13.30 33.15
CA GLY A 322 11.18 -13.12 34.10
C GLY A 322 11.39 -14.31 35.07
N GLY A 323 10.37 -15.14 35.28
CA GLY A 323 10.48 -16.37 36.10
C GLY A 323 11.02 -17.58 35.36
N ARG A 324 11.32 -17.46 34.06
CA ARG A 324 11.89 -18.55 33.21
C ARG A 324 13.40 -18.39 32.95
N SER A 325 14.05 -17.37 33.54
CA SER A 325 15.48 -17.07 33.37
C SER A 325 16.35 -17.75 34.44
#